data_050f6dd2cb5c640d02382f4e447d20c5
#
_entry.id   050f6dd2cb5c640d02382f4e447d20c5
#
_cell.length_a   1.000
_cell.length_b   1.000
_cell.length_c   1.000
_cell.angle_alpha   90.00
_cell.angle_beta   90.00
_cell.angle_gamma   90.00
#
_symmetry.space_group_name_H-M   'P 1'
#
loop_
_entity.id
_entity.type
_entity.pdbx_description
1 polymer ?
#
loop_
_entity_poly.entity_id
_entity_poly.type
_entity_poly.pdbx_seq_one_letter_code
_entity_poly.pdbx_strand_id
1 'polypeptide(L)'
;MIYRFGPFTLDSARRELSRDGAEIAVEPQVFDLLRVLIERRDRVVSRDDLLEAVWNGRIVSEATLGSRINAARTAIGDTGTGQRWIRTLPRKGVRFVGAVREAASEVSPGIAPEDAAEPGVTWRAGPRLPAVAVLPFTNMSADPEQDYFADGMTEEIITALSRVSGLFVIARNSTFTYRGAAIDVRRVGQELGVGYVVAGSVRRGGSRLRITGQLVDAGTGAHLWADSFDGGLDDVFALQERVAARAAAAIEPTLQLAEIRRLGRDAPAHPDAYDRLLRANARLADFTAAGMAAALDHLDEALALDPGYAPAMAAAAYCRAQCHFQGWIAQGEAERAAAVRLAWGAVERAPGDAQVLFMAAFAVWNMSETGRDRARDLFGRALLVNPNSALALTLAGWIETMCGRAEAGRAMVERALQLNPRDPRGWLMSGVMAVAAVSEADYPKAIRWAERALAQNRRFAVALRALAVAHVGLGQPERARQAVAELLEIEPELTVSGFLARIPFPVAALGQRYAEALALAGLPA
;
A
#
# COMPACT_ATOMS: atom_id res chain seq x y z
N MET A 1 22.09 0.58 -23.32
CA MET A 1 23.12 1.13 -24.26
C MET A 1 24.13 1.90 -23.45
N ILE A 2 25.42 1.67 -23.71
CA ILE A 2 26.52 2.38 -23.02
C ILE A 2 27.16 3.35 -24.03
N TYR A 3 27.23 4.62 -23.67
CA TYR A 3 27.85 5.69 -24.46
C TYR A 3 29.17 6.11 -23.81
N ARG A 4 30.28 5.98 -24.51
CA ARG A 4 31.63 6.41 -24.05
C ARG A 4 32.10 7.62 -24.82
N PHE A 5 32.50 8.69 -24.11
CA PHE A 5 33.00 9.93 -24.69
C PHE A 5 34.10 10.56 -23.82
N GLY A 6 35.29 10.69 -24.31
CA GLY A 6 36.46 11.10 -23.53
C GLY A 6 36.64 10.17 -22.30
N PRO A 7 36.76 10.69 -21.07
CA PRO A 7 36.86 9.89 -19.85
C PRO A 7 35.51 9.45 -19.31
N PHE A 8 34.40 9.84 -19.94
CA PHE A 8 33.05 9.62 -19.42
C PHE A 8 32.40 8.40 -20.04
N THR A 9 31.61 7.72 -19.21
CA THR A 9 30.72 6.63 -19.62
C THR A 9 29.30 6.93 -19.10
N LEU A 10 28.32 6.96 -20.00
CA LEU A 10 26.92 7.09 -19.67
C LEU A 10 26.22 5.77 -19.96
N ASP A 11 25.76 5.08 -18.93
CA ASP A 11 24.98 3.86 -19.05
C ASP A 11 23.48 4.19 -18.97
N SER A 12 22.80 4.10 -20.12
CA SER A 12 21.39 4.44 -20.21
C SER A 12 20.49 3.41 -19.49
N ALA A 13 20.95 2.17 -19.33
CA ALA A 13 20.18 1.11 -18.66
C ALA A 13 20.26 1.24 -17.14
N ARG A 14 21.45 1.55 -16.61
CA ARG A 14 21.65 1.76 -15.17
C ARG A 14 21.33 3.18 -14.72
N ARG A 15 21.17 4.12 -15.68
CA ARG A 15 21.02 5.56 -15.43
C ARG A 15 22.21 6.14 -14.65
N GLU A 16 23.41 5.67 -14.97
CA GLU A 16 24.65 6.04 -14.31
C GLU A 16 25.54 6.86 -15.26
N LEU A 17 26.14 7.92 -14.74
CA LEU A 17 27.23 8.65 -15.36
C LEU A 17 28.50 8.37 -14.57
N SER A 18 29.58 7.98 -15.22
CA SER A 18 30.88 7.78 -14.59
C SER A 18 32.00 8.45 -15.34
N ARG A 19 33.09 8.76 -14.62
CA ARG A 19 34.35 9.28 -15.18
C ARG A 19 35.50 8.38 -14.73
N ASP A 20 36.24 7.85 -15.68
CA ASP A 20 37.35 6.93 -15.41
C ASP A 20 36.94 5.76 -14.45
N GLY A 21 35.71 5.30 -14.55
CA GLY A 21 35.12 4.24 -13.71
C GLY A 21 34.55 4.68 -12.37
N ALA A 22 34.73 5.92 -11.96
CA ALA A 22 34.11 6.47 -10.74
C ALA A 22 32.75 7.10 -11.07
N GLU A 23 31.71 6.75 -10.29
CA GLU A 23 30.36 7.27 -10.46
C GLU A 23 30.28 8.78 -10.16
N ILE A 24 29.53 9.50 -11.00
CA ILE A 24 29.21 10.92 -10.83
C ILE A 24 27.71 11.02 -10.49
N ALA A 25 27.39 11.47 -9.30
CA ALA A 25 26.01 11.74 -8.92
C ALA A 25 25.45 12.92 -9.73
N VAL A 26 24.38 12.66 -10.50
CA VAL A 26 23.67 13.68 -11.28
C VAL A 26 22.17 13.62 -11.01
N GLU A 27 21.50 14.78 -11.02
CA GLU A 27 20.05 14.81 -10.89
C GLU A 27 19.39 14.10 -12.10
N PRO A 28 18.23 13.42 -11.88
CA PRO A 28 17.55 12.65 -12.94
C PRO A 28 17.33 13.44 -14.24
N GLN A 29 16.92 14.71 -14.14
CA GLN A 29 16.69 15.57 -15.31
C GLN A 29 17.99 15.94 -16.05
N VAL A 30 19.10 16.05 -15.33
CA VAL A 30 20.43 16.30 -15.91
C VAL A 30 20.92 15.06 -16.65
N PHE A 31 20.68 13.88 -16.09
CA PHE A 31 20.98 12.61 -16.75
C PHE A 31 20.19 12.45 -18.05
N ASP A 32 18.86 12.67 -17.99
CA ASP A 32 17.97 12.54 -19.14
C ASP A 32 18.34 13.56 -20.25
N LEU A 33 18.72 14.78 -19.87
CA LEU A 33 19.18 15.79 -20.80
C LEU A 33 20.47 15.35 -21.50
N LEU A 34 21.47 14.82 -20.77
CA LEU A 34 22.71 14.29 -21.34
C LEU A 34 22.43 13.13 -22.29
N ARG A 35 21.58 12.18 -21.89
CA ARG A 35 21.18 11.04 -22.70
C ARG A 35 20.54 11.48 -24.01
N VAL A 36 19.56 12.38 -23.98
CA VAL A 36 18.87 12.90 -25.17
C VAL A 36 19.83 13.61 -26.10
N LEU A 37 20.76 14.42 -25.57
CA LEU A 37 21.75 15.12 -26.38
C LEU A 37 22.75 14.17 -27.02
N ILE A 38 23.15 13.10 -26.36
CA ILE A 38 24.07 12.08 -26.88
C ILE A 38 23.37 11.20 -27.93
N GLU A 39 22.14 10.78 -27.70
CA GLU A 39 21.33 9.99 -28.63
C GLU A 39 21.05 10.76 -29.94
N ARG A 40 20.81 12.09 -29.84
CA ARG A 40 20.50 12.97 -30.99
C ARG A 40 21.70 13.83 -31.43
N ARG A 41 22.94 13.35 -31.22
CA ARG A 41 24.16 14.09 -31.50
C ARG A 41 24.39 14.46 -32.95
N ASP A 42 23.70 13.81 -33.86
CA ASP A 42 23.75 14.06 -35.31
C ASP A 42 23.05 15.36 -35.73
N ARG A 43 22.14 15.87 -34.90
CA ARG A 43 21.37 17.10 -35.15
C ARG A 43 21.40 18.09 -34.00
N VAL A 44 20.96 19.31 -34.25
CA VAL A 44 20.67 20.27 -33.19
C VAL A 44 19.36 19.90 -32.52
N VAL A 45 19.36 19.82 -31.21
CA VAL A 45 18.16 19.59 -30.41
C VAL A 45 17.59 20.94 -30.02
N SER A 46 16.38 21.23 -30.49
CA SER A 46 15.68 22.48 -30.19
C SER A 46 15.25 22.53 -28.71
N ARG A 47 14.82 23.72 -28.27
CA ARG A 47 14.27 23.90 -26.95
C ARG A 47 13.02 23.02 -26.76
N ASP A 48 12.14 23.04 -27.75
CA ASP A 48 10.88 22.29 -27.68
C ASP A 48 11.14 20.77 -27.67
N ASP A 49 12.11 20.28 -28.47
CA ASP A 49 12.58 18.89 -28.41
C ASP A 49 13.11 18.49 -27.04
N LEU A 50 13.80 19.40 -26.31
CA LEU A 50 14.31 19.15 -24.97
C LEU A 50 13.17 19.15 -23.94
N LEU A 51 12.24 20.08 -24.05
CA LEU A 51 11.06 20.15 -23.18
C LEU A 51 10.20 18.90 -23.33
N GLU A 52 9.98 18.45 -24.54
CA GLU A 52 9.25 17.22 -24.84
C GLU A 52 9.97 15.99 -24.25
N ALA A 53 11.28 15.84 -24.55
CA ALA A 53 12.01 14.63 -24.22
C ALA A 53 12.41 14.49 -22.74
N VAL A 54 12.59 15.60 -22.00
CA VAL A 54 13.08 15.60 -20.61
C VAL A 54 11.96 15.93 -19.62
N TRP A 55 10.97 16.73 -20.01
CA TRP A 55 9.87 17.18 -19.15
C TRP A 55 8.49 16.74 -19.63
N ASN A 56 8.43 15.85 -20.64
CA ASN A 56 7.16 15.37 -21.22
C ASN A 56 6.20 16.50 -21.61
N GLY A 57 6.74 17.53 -22.27
CA GLY A 57 5.98 18.69 -22.73
C GLY A 57 5.58 19.70 -21.64
N ARG A 58 5.97 19.51 -20.37
CA ARG A 58 5.69 20.49 -19.31
C ARG A 58 6.44 21.80 -19.58
N ILE A 59 5.73 22.93 -19.51
CA ILE A 59 6.31 24.25 -19.67
C ILE A 59 7.19 24.56 -18.46
N VAL A 60 8.50 24.67 -18.69
CA VAL A 60 9.45 25.17 -17.69
C VAL A 60 10.04 26.51 -18.14
N SER A 61 10.48 27.32 -17.17
CA SER A 61 11.07 28.63 -17.47
C SER A 61 12.41 28.48 -18.22
N GLU A 62 12.79 29.51 -18.99
CA GLU A 62 14.10 29.54 -19.66
C GLU A 62 15.26 29.43 -18.68
N ALA A 63 15.10 30.01 -17.52
CA ALA A 63 16.09 29.93 -16.45
C ALA A 63 16.27 28.48 -15.96
N THR A 64 15.18 27.69 -15.86
CA THR A 64 15.23 26.28 -15.46
C THR A 64 15.97 25.45 -16.51
N LEU A 65 15.62 25.58 -17.80
CA LEU A 65 16.29 24.87 -18.89
C LEU A 65 17.77 25.25 -18.95
N GLY A 66 18.09 26.55 -18.85
CA GLY A 66 19.47 27.04 -18.82
C GLY A 66 20.27 26.48 -17.64
N SER A 67 19.66 26.44 -16.45
CA SER A 67 20.29 25.86 -15.26
C SER A 67 20.58 24.36 -15.43
N ARG A 68 19.68 23.57 -16.02
CA ARG A 68 19.89 22.14 -16.29
C ARG A 68 20.96 21.88 -17.34
N ILE A 69 21.03 22.71 -18.41
CA ILE A 69 22.12 22.64 -19.40
C ILE A 69 23.46 22.94 -18.74
N ASN A 70 23.54 23.94 -17.86
CA ASN A 70 24.76 24.25 -17.12
C ASN A 70 25.15 23.14 -16.15
N ALA A 71 24.19 22.55 -15.44
CA ALA A 71 24.46 21.40 -14.58
C ALA A 71 24.98 20.19 -15.36
N ALA A 72 24.41 19.92 -16.55
CA ALA A 72 24.88 18.87 -17.44
C ALA A 72 26.33 19.12 -17.91
N ARG A 73 26.68 20.36 -18.26
CA ARG A 73 28.06 20.73 -18.59
C ARG A 73 29.01 20.51 -17.41
N THR A 74 28.63 20.98 -16.24
CA THR A 74 29.44 20.81 -15.02
C THR A 74 29.68 19.33 -14.73
N ALA A 75 28.68 18.48 -14.86
CA ALA A 75 28.79 17.03 -14.61
C ALA A 75 29.82 16.35 -15.55
N ILE A 76 29.97 16.83 -16.78
CA ILE A 76 30.92 16.28 -17.76
C ILE A 76 32.17 17.16 -17.96
N GLY A 77 32.47 18.03 -16.99
CA GLY A 77 33.65 18.89 -17.02
C GLY A 77 33.70 19.87 -18.19
N ASP A 78 32.52 20.31 -18.66
CA ASP A 78 32.41 21.32 -19.73
C ASP A 78 32.01 22.69 -19.14
N THR A 79 32.22 23.74 -19.87
CA THR A 79 31.86 25.11 -19.46
C THR A 79 31.06 25.81 -20.57
N GLY A 80 30.26 26.82 -20.16
CA GLY A 80 29.50 27.64 -21.12
C GLY A 80 30.36 28.35 -22.15
N THR A 81 31.62 28.63 -21.84
CA THR A 81 32.63 29.24 -22.73
C THR A 81 33.42 28.19 -23.49
N GLY A 82 33.75 27.06 -22.87
CA GLY A 82 34.56 25.99 -23.49
C GLY A 82 33.81 25.18 -24.54
N GLN A 83 32.54 24.86 -24.27
CA GLN A 83 31.62 24.15 -25.16
C GLN A 83 32.24 22.92 -25.85
N ARG A 84 33.06 22.18 -25.12
CA ARG A 84 33.81 21.03 -25.61
C ARG A 84 32.90 19.86 -25.96
N TRP A 85 31.86 19.63 -25.15
CA TRP A 85 30.93 18.52 -25.29
C TRP A 85 29.54 18.98 -25.70
N ILE A 86 29.04 20.10 -25.12
CA ILE A 86 27.72 20.64 -25.37
C ILE A 86 27.84 22.04 -25.96
N ARG A 87 27.54 22.18 -27.25
CA ARG A 87 27.57 23.45 -27.96
C ARG A 87 26.20 24.10 -28.02
N THR A 88 26.10 25.37 -27.63
CA THR A 88 24.90 26.17 -27.83
C THR A 88 24.94 26.85 -29.19
N LEU A 89 23.85 26.71 -29.95
CA LEU A 89 23.65 27.43 -31.21
C LEU A 89 22.53 28.47 -30.96
N PRO A 90 22.87 29.77 -30.98
CA PRO A 90 21.91 30.84 -30.69
C PRO A 90 20.66 30.72 -31.56
N ARG A 91 19.49 30.81 -30.92
CA ARG A 91 18.14 30.70 -31.54
C ARG A 91 17.80 29.33 -32.16
N LYS A 92 18.72 28.36 -32.16
CA LYS A 92 18.50 27.03 -32.78
C LYS A 92 18.41 25.89 -31.75
N GLY A 93 19.12 26.01 -30.63
CA GLY A 93 19.12 24.96 -29.60
C GLY A 93 20.52 24.56 -29.14
N VAL A 94 20.66 23.31 -28.73
CA VAL A 94 21.91 22.74 -28.19
C VAL A 94 22.25 21.46 -28.95
N ARG A 95 23.53 21.16 -29.07
CA ARG A 95 24.02 19.95 -29.74
C ARG A 95 25.17 19.33 -28.96
N PHE A 96 25.19 18.03 -28.83
CA PHE A 96 26.35 17.29 -28.36
C PHE A 96 27.35 17.16 -29.51
N VAL A 97 28.62 17.56 -29.27
CA VAL A 97 29.65 17.64 -30.33
C VAL A 97 30.85 16.73 -30.07
N GLY A 98 30.86 16.00 -28.94
CA GLY A 98 31.90 15.04 -28.61
C GLY A 98 31.80 13.76 -29.43
N ALA A 99 32.96 13.16 -29.74
CA ALA A 99 32.97 11.82 -30.34
C ALA A 99 32.45 10.80 -29.34
N VAL A 100 31.40 10.04 -29.71
CA VAL A 100 30.75 9.03 -28.89
C VAL A 100 30.98 7.66 -29.51
N ARG A 101 31.40 6.69 -28.68
CA ARG A 101 31.41 5.27 -29.03
C ARG A 101 30.27 4.59 -28.31
N GLU A 102 29.48 3.84 -29.05
CA GLU A 102 28.43 3.01 -28.51
C GLU A 102 28.96 1.60 -28.27
N ALA A 103 28.71 1.05 -27.08
CA ALA A 103 29.00 -0.33 -26.77
C ALA A 103 27.70 -0.99 -26.28
N ALA A 104 27.39 -2.15 -26.83
CA ALA A 104 26.39 -3.01 -26.19
C ALA A 104 26.93 -3.45 -24.83
N SER A 105 26.09 -3.55 -23.82
CA SER A 105 26.49 -4.02 -22.49
C SER A 105 27.09 -5.43 -22.61
N GLU A 106 28.40 -5.59 -22.38
CA GLU A 106 29.06 -6.89 -22.45
C GLU A 106 28.56 -7.78 -21.30
N VAL A 107 27.84 -8.83 -21.67
CA VAL A 107 27.67 -10.04 -20.85
C VAL A 107 28.66 -11.06 -21.38
N SER A 108 29.59 -11.53 -20.52
CA SER A 108 30.65 -12.51 -20.84
C SER A 108 30.12 -13.79 -21.48
N PRO A 109 30.86 -14.40 -22.44
CA PRO A 109 30.36 -15.49 -23.26
C PRO A 109 30.58 -16.86 -22.64
N GLY A 110 29.58 -17.70 -22.76
CA GLY A 110 29.66 -19.13 -22.48
C GLY A 110 28.48 -19.88 -23.06
N ILE A 111 28.76 -20.60 -24.20
CA ILE A 111 28.00 -21.67 -24.87
C ILE A 111 26.95 -21.22 -25.90
N ALA A 112 27.22 -21.58 -27.14
CA ALA A 112 26.47 -21.32 -28.36
C ALA A 112 25.31 -22.31 -28.60
N PRO A 113 24.52 -22.17 -29.71
CA PRO A 113 23.07 -22.02 -29.63
C PRO A 113 22.27 -23.17 -30.27
N GLU A 114 21.02 -23.29 -29.95
CA GLU A 114 20.02 -23.87 -30.86
C GLU A 114 18.65 -23.19 -30.67
N ASP A 115 18.14 -22.72 -31.81
CA ASP A 115 16.77 -22.32 -32.18
C ASP A 115 15.97 -21.31 -31.34
N ALA A 116 16.06 -20.12 -31.83
CA ALA A 116 15.02 -19.12 -32.15
C ALA A 116 13.63 -19.18 -31.47
N ALA A 117 13.49 -18.49 -30.34
CA ALA A 117 12.35 -17.66 -30.01
C ALA A 117 12.89 -16.47 -29.23
N GLU A 118 12.55 -15.24 -29.58
CA GLU A 118 13.00 -14.05 -28.87
C GLU A 118 12.64 -14.14 -27.39
N PRO A 119 13.59 -14.10 -26.45
CA PRO A 119 13.26 -14.16 -25.03
C PRO A 119 12.70 -12.81 -24.62
N GLY A 120 11.44 -12.79 -24.27
CA GLY A 120 10.84 -11.71 -23.49
C GLY A 120 11.74 -11.40 -22.30
N VAL A 121 11.89 -10.12 -21.99
CA VAL A 121 12.72 -9.59 -20.89
C VAL A 121 12.34 -10.32 -19.59
N THR A 122 13.13 -11.32 -19.21
CA THR A 122 12.98 -11.98 -17.92
C THR A 122 13.56 -11.07 -16.85
N TRP A 123 12.69 -10.38 -16.13
CA TRP A 123 13.04 -9.66 -14.92
C TRP A 123 13.59 -10.68 -13.91
N ARG A 124 14.90 -10.63 -13.61
CA ARG A 124 15.47 -11.41 -12.52
C ARG A 124 14.86 -10.94 -11.21
N ALA A 125 14.28 -11.87 -10.51
CA ALA A 125 13.55 -11.69 -9.28
C ALA A 125 14.42 -11.09 -8.16
N GLY A 126 14.18 -9.81 -7.87
CA GLY A 126 14.19 -9.32 -6.50
C GLY A 126 12.98 -9.91 -5.74
N PRO A 127 12.75 -9.63 -4.47
CA PRO A 127 11.63 -10.18 -3.73
C PRO A 127 10.36 -10.01 -4.57
N ARG A 128 9.66 -11.12 -4.83
CA ARG A 128 8.55 -11.19 -5.80
C ARG A 128 7.31 -10.48 -5.24
N LEU A 129 7.33 -9.15 -5.26
CA LEU A 129 6.11 -8.38 -4.99
C LEU A 129 5.05 -8.72 -6.04
N PRO A 130 3.77 -8.85 -5.65
CA PRO A 130 2.69 -8.98 -6.62
C PRO A 130 2.72 -7.79 -7.58
N ALA A 131 2.78 -8.09 -8.87
CA ALA A 131 2.85 -7.09 -9.92
C ALA A 131 1.49 -6.95 -10.59
N VAL A 132 1.02 -5.70 -10.74
CA VAL A 132 -0.28 -5.37 -11.33
C VAL A 132 -0.12 -4.39 -12.49
N ALA A 133 -0.84 -4.63 -13.58
CA ALA A 133 -1.01 -3.71 -14.68
C ALA A 133 -2.44 -3.15 -14.67
N VAL A 134 -2.61 -1.84 -14.80
CA VAL A 134 -3.91 -1.19 -15.00
C VAL A 134 -4.03 -0.86 -16.47
N LEU A 135 -4.93 -1.56 -17.17
CA LEU A 135 -5.18 -1.32 -18.59
C LEU A 135 -6.00 -0.04 -18.80
N PRO A 136 -5.86 0.63 -19.94
CA PRO A 136 -6.72 1.74 -20.30
C PRO A 136 -8.19 1.35 -20.19
N PHE A 137 -8.95 2.11 -19.43
CA PHE A 137 -10.39 1.91 -19.31
C PHE A 137 -11.06 2.15 -20.65
N THR A 138 -11.97 1.28 -21.02
CA THR A 138 -12.67 1.39 -22.30
C THR A 138 -13.81 2.40 -22.21
N ASN A 139 -13.81 3.39 -23.09
CA ASN A 139 -14.97 4.26 -23.27
C ASN A 139 -16.07 3.48 -24.01
N MET A 140 -17.16 3.21 -23.30
CA MET A 140 -18.36 2.56 -23.88
C MET A 140 -19.47 3.56 -24.23
N SER A 141 -19.17 4.86 -24.19
CA SER A 141 -20.07 5.93 -24.59
C SER A 141 -20.01 6.12 -26.12
N ALA A 142 -21.08 6.65 -26.72
CA ALA A 142 -21.05 7.05 -28.13
C ALA A 142 -20.25 8.33 -28.40
N ASP A 143 -19.70 8.95 -27.36
CA ASP A 143 -19.02 10.24 -27.39
C ASP A 143 -17.49 10.04 -27.22
N PRO A 144 -16.69 10.24 -28.27
CA PRO A 144 -15.23 10.11 -28.22
C PRO A 144 -14.57 11.12 -27.26
N GLU A 145 -15.23 12.26 -26.98
CA GLU A 145 -14.71 13.25 -26.04
C GLU A 145 -14.62 12.70 -24.60
N GLN A 146 -15.27 11.55 -24.31
CA GLN A 146 -15.14 10.89 -23.02
C GLN A 146 -13.86 10.02 -22.87
N ASP A 147 -13.05 9.90 -23.89
CA ASP A 147 -11.79 9.12 -23.83
C ASP A 147 -10.82 9.71 -22.80
N TYR A 148 -10.76 11.04 -22.69
CA TYR A 148 -9.93 11.70 -21.68
C TYR A 148 -10.35 11.34 -20.25
N PHE A 149 -11.66 11.12 -20.03
CA PHE A 149 -12.16 10.71 -18.72
C PHE A 149 -11.75 9.26 -18.38
N ALA A 150 -11.86 8.35 -19.36
CA ALA A 150 -11.43 6.96 -19.21
C ALA A 150 -9.92 6.88 -18.95
N ASP A 151 -9.13 7.71 -19.63
CA ASP A 151 -7.69 7.83 -19.42
C ASP A 151 -7.35 8.37 -18.02
N GLY A 152 -8.01 9.44 -17.61
CA GLY A 152 -7.85 10.02 -16.28
C GLY A 152 -8.22 9.02 -15.17
N MET A 153 -9.30 8.25 -15.36
CA MET A 153 -9.66 7.17 -14.43
C MET A 153 -8.56 6.11 -14.31
N THR A 154 -7.97 5.72 -15.42
CA THR A 154 -6.84 4.75 -15.43
C THR A 154 -5.65 5.30 -14.64
N GLU A 155 -5.31 6.58 -14.85
CA GLU A 155 -4.18 7.25 -14.20
C GLU A 155 -4.40 7.40 -12.69
N GLU A 156 -5.62 7.75 -12.26
CA GLU A 156 -5.97 7.84 -10.85
C GLU A 156 -5.90 6.47 -10.14
N ILE A 157 -6.33 5.39 -10.81
CA ILE A 157 -6.23 4.03 -10.26
C ILE A 157 -4.76 3.60 -10.16
N ILE A 158 -3.93 3.87 -11.17
CA ILE A 158 -2.48 3.62 -11.12
C ILE A 158 -1.88 4.36 -9.92
N THR A 159 -2.21 5.64 -9.75
CA THR A 159 -1.71 6.48 -8.66
C THR A 159 -2.17 5.94 -7.29
N ALA A 160 -3.43 5.56 -7.16
CA ALA A 160 -3.98 5.03 -5.91
C ALA A 160 -3.35 3.67 -5.53
N LEU A 161 -3.16 2.76 -6.49
CA LEU A 161 -2.52 1.47 -6.28
C LEU A 161 -1.02 1.60 -5.98
N SER A 162 -0.33 2.59 -6.57
CA SER A 162 1.10 2.84 -6.30
C SER A 162 1.39 3.27 -4.85
N ARG A 163 0.36 3.68 -4.10
CA ARG A 163 0.47 3.98 -2.66
C ARG A 163 0.32 2.74 -1.76
N VAL A 164 -0.02 1.60 -2.35
CA VAL A 164 -0.16 0.34 -1.62
C VAL A 164 1.21 -0.29 -1.44
N SER A 165 1.65 -0.44 -0.21
CA SER A 165 2.93 -1.07 0.12
C SER A 165 2.95 -2.53 -0.32
N GLY A 166 4.11 -2.97 -0.84
CA GLY A 166 4.26 -4.35 -1.28
C GLY A 166 3.57 -4.70 -2.61
N LEU A 167 3.16 -3.70 -3.39
CA LEU A 167 2.59 -3.87 -4.72
C LEU A 167 3.46 -3.18 -5.77
N PHE A 168 3.83 -3.92 -6.83
CA PHE A 168 4.52 -3.35 -7.99
C PHE A 168 3.50 -2.99 -9.07
N VAL A 169 3.35 -1.70 -9.36
CA VAL A 169 2.39 -1.20 -10.35
C VAL A 169 3.12 -0.82 -11.63
N ILE A 170 2.70 -1.40 -12.76
CA ILE A 170 3.27 -1.09 -14.07
C ILE A 170 2.94 0.36 -14.46
N ALA A 171 3.95 1.07 -14.98
CA ALA A 171 3.81 2.45 -15.41
C ALA A 171 2.79 2.59 -16.57
N ARG A 172 2.05 3.71 -16.55
CA ARG A 172 1.03 4.08 -17.54
C ARG A 172 1.47 3.85 -18.99
N ASN A 173 2.66 4.31 -19.36
CA ASN A 173 3.14 4.23 -20.74
C ASN A 173 3.20 2.81 -21.29
N SER A 174 3.49 1.82 -20.44
CA SER A 174 3.53 0.41 -20.83
C SER A 174 2.14 -0.17 -21.03
N THR A 175 1.16 0.21 -20.19
CA THR A 175 -0.21 -0.32 -20.28
C THR A 175 -1.03 0.35 -21.38
N PHE A 176 -0.72 1.59 -21.73
CA PHE A 176 -1.42 2.34 -22.79
C PHE A 176 -1.11 1.85 -24.21
N THR A 177 -0.10 1.01 -24.40
CA THR A 177 0.14 0.31 -25.68
C THR A 177 -0.98 -0.68 -26.04
N TYR A 178 -1.78 -1.08 -25.05
CA TYR A 178 -2.91 -1.99 -25.22
C TYR A 178 -4.24 -1.30 -25.54
N ARG A 179 -4.24 0.01 -25.78
CA ARG A 179 -5.46 0.76 -26.08
C ARG A 179 -6.13 0.25 -27.37
N GLY A 180 -7.44 -0.02 -27.31
CA GLY A 180 -8.25 -0.35 -28.48
C GLY A 180 -8.09 -1.78 -29.02
N ALA A 181 -7.25 -2.61 -28.43
CA ALA A 181 -7.10 -4.00 -28.80
C ALA A 181 -8.12 -4.89 -28.07
N ALA A 182 -8.58 -5.96 -28.72
CA ALA A 182 -9.23 -7.05 -28.00
C ALA A 182 -8.15 -7.77 -27.16
N ILE A 183 -8.17 -7.54 -25.85
CA ILE A 183 -7.04 -7.86 -24.99
C ILE A 183 -7.28 -9.22 -24.34
N ASP A 184 -6.39 -10.18 -24.62
CA ASP A 184 -6.24 -11.37 -23.77
C ASP A 184 -5.39 -11.01 -22.55
N VAL A 185 -6.02 -11.00 -21.37
CA VAL A 185 -5.39 -10.67 -20.10
C VAL A 185 -4.18 -11.58 -19.80
N ARG A 186 -4.21 -12.85 -20.23
CA ARG A 186 -3.11 -13.80 -20.07
C ARG A 186 -1.89 -13.37 -20.88
N ARG A 187 -2.11 -12.87 -22.09
CA ARG A 187 -1.06 -12.33 -22.95
C ARG A 187 -0.44 -11.08 -22.35
N VAL A 188 -1.26 -10.17 -21.83
CA VAL A 188 -0.77 -8.97 -21.10
C VAL A 188 0.10 -9.38 -19.91
N GLY A 189 -0.36 -10.38 -19.12
CA GLY A 189 0.41 -10.91 -18.00
C GLY A 189 1.79 -11.41 -18.40
N GLN A 190 1.90 -12.11 -19.52
CA GLN A 190 3.16 -12.61 -20.06
C GLN A 190 4.06 -11.48 -20.59
N GLU A 191 3.51 -10.59 -21.40
CA GLU A 191 4.27 -9.49 -22.04
C GLU A 191 4.79 -8.46 -21.03
N LEU A 192 4.00 -8.15 -19.99
CA LEU A 192 4.38 -7.20 -18.93
C LEU A 192 5.01 -7.85 -17.71
N GLY A 193 5.03 -9.18 -17.63
CA GLY A 193 5.57 -9.92 -16.48
C GLY A 193 4.75 -9.70 -15.20
N VAL A 194 3.42 -9.51 -15.30
CA VAL A 194 2.54 -9.26 -14.15
C VAL A 194 1.64 -10.44 -13.84
N GLY A 195 1.38 -10.67 -12.54
CA GLY A 195 0.43 -11.68 -12.10
C GLY A 195 -1.02 -11.23 -12.15
N TYR A 196 -1.27 -9.93 -12.19
CA TYR A 196 -2.61 -9.36 -12.05
C TYR A 196 -2.84 -8.22 -13.03
N VAL A 197 -4.09 -8.10 -13.50
CA VAL A 197 -4.51 -7.04 -14.42
C VAL A 197 -5.80 -6.40 -13.91
N VAL A 198 -5.78 -5.08 -13.79
CA VAL A 198 -6.99 -4.27 -13.58
C VAL A 198 -7.46 -3.79 -14.94
N ALA A 199 -8.72 -4.03 -15.25
CA ALA A 199 -9.37 -3.54 -16.45
C ALA A 199 -10.73 -2.93 -16.08
N GLY A 200 -11.27 -2.10 -16.96
CA GLY A 200 -12.55 -1.47 -16.70
C GLY A 200 -13.14 -0.76 -17.89
N SER A 201 -14.30 -0.19 -17.68
CA SER A 201 -14.98 0.62 -18.69
C SER A 201 -15.70 1.81 -18.06
N VAL A 202 -15.88 2.83 -18.87
CA VAL A 202 -16.65 4.04 -18.53
C VAL A 202 -17.80 4.16 -19.56
N ARG A 203 -19.00 4.36 -19.04
CA ARG A 203 -20.18 4.60 -19.87
C ARG A 203 -20.94 5.82 -19.38
N ARG A 204 -21.20 6.78 -20.27
CA ARG A 204 -22.06 7.92 -20.03
C ARG A 204 -23.49 7.64 -20.48
N GLY A 205 -24.45 8.00 -19.63
CA GLY A 205 -25.89 8.00 -19.96
C GLY A 205 -26.54 9.31 -19.47
N GLY A 206 -26.66 10.27 -20.36
CA GLY A 206 -27.14 11.62 -20.01
C GLY A 206 -26.18 12.33 -19.05
N SER A 207 -26.67 12.72 -17.85
CA SER A 207 -25.89 13.36 -16.79
C SER A 207 -25.21 12.38 -15.84
N ARG A 208 -25.32 11.07 -16.07
CA ARG A 208 -24.75 10.03 -15.21
C ARG A 208 -23.61 9.30 -15.90
N LEU A 209 -22.58 8.98 -15.10
CA LEU A 209 -21.47 8.13 -15.47
C LEU A 209 -21.61 6.81 -14.71
N ARG A 210 -21.40 5.70 -15.42
CA ARG A 210 -21.17 4.38 -14.82
C ARG A 210 -19.75 3.92 -15.15
N ILE A 211 -19.00 3.59 -14.11
CA ILE A 211 -17.65 3.09 -14.20
C ILE A 211 -17.66 1.66 -13.68
N THR A 212 -17.11 0.71 -14.45
CA THR A 212 -16.92 -0.66 -14.00
C THR A 212 -15.44 -0.93 -13.90
N GLY A 213 -15.03 -1.60 -12.82
CA GLY A 213 -13.65 -2.06 -12.61
C GLY A 213 -13.63 -3.55 -12.28
N GLN A 214 -12.58 -4.24 -12.70
CA GLN A 214 -12.35 -5.64 -12.40
C GLN A 214 -10.86 -5.91 -12.22
N LEU A 215 -10.54 -6.83 -11.30
CA LEU A 215 -9.21 -7.40 -11.10
C LEU A 215 -9.23 -8.84 -11.61
N VAL A 216 -8.29 -9.18 -12.46
CA VAL A 216 -8.17 -10.50 -13.08
C VAL A 216 -6.80 -11.09 -12.76
N ASP A 217 -6.75 -12.35 -12.38
CA ASP A 217 -5.53 -13.15 -12.31
C ASP A 217 -5.04 -13.43 -13.74
N ALA A 218 -3.86 -12.92 -14.09
CA ALA A 218 -3.34 -13.02 -15.45
C ALA A 218 -2.90 -14.44 -15.83
N GLY A 219 -2.58 -15.30 -14.88
CA GLY A 219 -2.21 -16.70 -15.13
C GLY A 219 -3.41 -17.58 -15.45
N THR A 220 -4.50 -17.42 -14.70
CA THR A 220 -5.71 -18.27 -14.81
C THR A 220 -6.81 -17.64 -15.65
N GLY A 221 -6.84 -16.31 -15.78
CA GLY A 221 -7.96 -15.55 -16.35
C GLY A 221 -9.15 -15.42 -15.40
N ALA A 222 -9.01 -15.81 -14.13
CA ALA A 222 -10.10 -15.74 -13.15
C ALA A 222 -10.32 -14.30 -12.66
N HIS A 223 -11.58 -13.89 -12.58
CA HIS A 223 -11.96 -12.62 -11.99
C HIS A 223 -11.87 -12.73 -10.47
N LEU A 224 -11.00 -11.93 -9.85
CA LEU A 224 -10.79 -11.89 -8.40
C LEU A 224 -11.69 -10.86 -7.73
N TRP A 225 -11.95 -9.77 -8.43
CA TRP A 225 -12.82 -8.68 -7.96
C TRP A 225 -13.50 -8.00 -9.14
N ALA A 226 -14.73 -7.55 -8.95
CA ALA A 226 -15.44 -6.68 -9.87
C ALA A 226 -16.42 -5.81 -9.08
N ASP A 227 -16.51 -4.53 -9.43
CA ASP A 227 -17.47 -3.59 -8.86
C ASP A 227 -17.89 -2.54 -9.90
N SER A 228 -18.98 -1.82 -9.60
CA SER A 228 -19.49 -0.74 -10.43
C SER A 228 -19.77 0.49 -9.57
N PHE A 229 -19.49 1.67 -10.15
CA PHE A 229 -19.61 2.95 -9.49
C PHE A 229 -20.47 3.87 -10.35
N ASP A 230 -21.50 4.45 -9.77
CA ASP A 230 -22.35 5.44 -10.43
C ASP A 230 -22.08 6.83 -9.85
N GLY A 231 -22.05 7.85 -10.72
CA GLY A 231 -21.86 9.25 -10.31
C GLY A 231 -22.43 10.24 -11.30
N GLY A 232 -22.56 11.50 -10.86
CA GLY A 232 -22.93 12.63 -11.72
C GLY A 232 -21.71 13.28 -12.39
N LEU A 233 -21.97 14.14 -13.37
CA LEU A 233 -20.95 14.92 -14.08
C LEU A 233 -20.58 16.23 -13.38
N ASP A 234 -21.25 16.55 -12.25
CA ASP A 234 -21.11 17.84 -11.59
C ASP A 234 -19.70 18.06 -11.01
N ASP A 235 -19.02 16.97 -10.61
CA ASP A 235 -17.62 16.97 -10.17
C ASP A 235 -16.91 15.69 -10.63
N VAL A 236 -16.42 15.76 -11.85
CA VAL A 236 -15.74 14.67 -12.55
C VAL A 236 -14.45 14.23 -11.83
N PHE A 237 -13.65 15.18 -11.33
CA PHE A 237 -12.38 14.88 -10.66
C PHE A 237 -12.60 14.21 -9.30
N ALA A 238 -13.55 14.73 -8.50
CA ALA A 238 -13.90 14.08 -7.24
C ALA A 238 -14.50 12.68 -7.45
N LEU A 239 -15.20 12.43 -8.56
CA LEU A 239 -15.68 11.10 -8.91
C LEU A 239 -14.50 10.16 -9.23
N GLN A 240 -13.55 10.61 -10.05
CA GLN A 240 -12.35 9.83 -10.40
C GLN A 240 -11.55 9.46 -9.13
N GLU A 241 -11.29 10.43 -8.26
CA GLU A 241 -10.57 10.20 -7.00
C GLU A 241 -11.29 9.20 -6.10
N ARG A 242 -12.61 9.36 -5.90
CA ARG A 242 -13.41 8.41 -5.09
C ARG A 242 -13.40 7.00 -5.64
N VAL A 243 -13.54 6.84 -6.95
CA VAL A 243 -13.54 5.52 -7.61
C VAL A 243 -12.16 4.87 -7.49
N ALA A 244 -11.09 5.61 -7.76
CA ALA A 244 -9.72 5.11 -7.65
C ALA A 244 -9.38 4.71 -6.21
N ALA A 245 -9.77 5.52 -5.22
CA ALA A 245 -9.57 5.20 -3.81
C ALA A 245 -10.32 3.91 -3.39
N ARG A 246 -11.59 3.77 -3.81
CA ARG A 246 -12.38 2.56 -3.52
C ARG A 246 -11.84 1.32 -4.23
N ALA A 247 -11.42 1.46 -5.49
CA ALA A 247 -10.82 0.36 -6.23
C ALA A 247 -9.52 -0.12 -5.55
N ALA A 248 -8.62 0.79 -5.18
CA ALA A 248 -7.38 0.46 -4.50
C ALA A 248 -7.64 -0.23 -3.15
N ALA A 249 -8.56 0.30 -2.33
CA ALA A 249 -8.90 -0.27 -1.03
C ALA A 249 -9.54 -1.66 -1.11
N ALA A 250 -10.25 -1.97 -2.20
CA ALA A 250 -10.83 -3.31 -2.43
C ALA A 250 -9.82 -4.29 -3.05
N ILE A 251 -8.94 -3.80 -3.92
CA ILE A 251 -7.93 -4.60 -4.62
C ILE A 251 -6.83 -5.07 -3.66
N GLU A 252 -6.36 -4.22 -2.75
CA GLU A 252 -5.28 -4.55 -1.80
C GLU A 252 -5.53 -5.85 -1.02
N PRO A 253 -6.64 -6.04 -0.26
CA PRO A 253 -6.87 -7.27 0.48
C PRO A 253 -7.15 -8.46 -0.46
N THR A 254 -7.72 -8.22 -1.63
CA THR A 254 -8.00 -9.27 -2.63
C THR A 254 -6.69 -9.84 -3.20
N LEU A 255 -5.72 -8.99 -3.50
CA LEU A 255 -4.39 -9.40 -3.96
C LEU A 255 -3.64 -10.18 -2.88
N GLN A 256 -3.67 -9.72 -1.62
CA GLN A 256 -3.06 -10.45 -0.51
C GLN A 256 -3.62 -11.88 -0.41
N LEU A 257 -4.94 -12.04 -0.47
CA LEU A 257 -5.59 -13.36 -0.46
C LEU A 257 -5.25 -14.21 -1.69
N ALA A 258 -5.11 -13.61 -2.87
CA ALA A 258 -4.74 -14.33 -4.09
C ALA A 258 -3.29 -14.85 -4.01
N GLU A 259 -2.35 -14.04 -3.53
CA GLU A 259 -0.95 -14.44 -3.31
C GLU A 259 -0.84 -15.57 -2.28
N ILE A 260 -1.59 -15.49 -1.18
CA ILE A 260 -1.69 -16.55 -0.18
C ILE A 260 -2.15 -17.88 -0.82
N ARG A 261 -3.19 -17.85 -1.66
CA ARG A 261 -3.70 -19.04 -2.36
C ARG A 261 -2.69 -19.58 -3.38
N ARG A 262 -1.94 -18.71 -4.04
CA ARG A 262 -0.88 -19.08 -4.98
C ARG A 262 0.23 -19.86 -4.27
N LEU A 263 0.71 -19.37 -3.13
CA LEU A 263 1.73 -20.06 -2.32
C LEU A 263 1.26 -21.43 -1.82
N GLY A 264 -0.02 -21.60 -1.54
CA GLY A 264 -0.59 -22.89 -1.14
C GLY A 264 -0.56 -23.94 -2.24
N ARG A 265 -0.51 -23.52 -3.53
CA ARG A 265 -0.46 -24.42 -4.69
C ARG A 265 0.95 -24.67 -5.20
N ASP A 266 1.78 -23.63 -5.22
CA ASP A 266 3.13 -23.65 -5.79
C ASP A 266 4.16 -23.35 -4.69
N ALA A 267 4.29 -24.27 -3.70
CA ALA A 267 5.28 -24.12 -2.63
C ALA A 267 6.70 -24.14 -3.22
N PRO A 268 7.47 -23.04 -3.16
CA PRO A 268 8.85 -23.03 -3.65
C PRO A 268 9.71 -23.97 -2.80
N ALA A 269 10.69 -24.60 -3.44
CA ALA A 269 11.63 -25.51 -2.74
C ALA A 269 12.45 -24.78 -1.66
N HIS A 270 12.67 -23.48 -1.81
CA HIS A 270 13.35 -22.61 -0.86
C HIS A 270 12.54 -21.30 -0.70
N PRO A 271 11.60 -21.25 0.27
CA PRO A 271 10.85 -20.03 0.54
C PRO A 271 11.79 -18.95 1.08
N ASP A 272 11.73 -17.76 0.47
CA ASP A 272 12.42 -16.58 0.98
C ASP A 272 11.63 -15.93 2.13
N ALA A 273 12.20 -14.88 2.75
CA ALA A 273 11.56 -14.16 3.86
C ALA A 273 10.18 -13.58 3.47
N TYR A 274 9.99 -13.22 2.20
CA TYR A 274 8.72 -12.74 1.68
C TYR A 274 7.65 -13.85 1.65
N ASP A 275 7.98 -15.06 1.18
CA ASP A 275 7.05 -16.20 1.20
C ASP A 275 6.61 -16.55 2.64
N ARG A 276 7.54 -16.45 3.61
CA ARG A 276 7.22 -16.64 5.03
C ARG A 276 6.27 -15.55 5.55
N LEU A 277 6.50 -14.29 5.20
CA LEU A 277 5.61 -13.20 5.54
C LEU A 277 4.20 -13.40 4.96
N LEU A 278 4.07 -13.85 3.71
CA LEU A 278 2.77 -14.12 3.10
C LEU A 278 2.02 -15.25 3.82
N ARG A 279 2.72 -16.32 4.22
CA ARG A 279 2.14 -17.41 5.04
C ARG A 279 1.68 -16.90 6.41
N ALA A 280 2.48 -16.05 7.04
CA ALA A 280 2.10 -15.38 8.28
C ALA A 280 0.85 -14.53 8.10
N ASN A 281 0.78 -13.72 7.04
CA ASN A 281 -0.41 -12.89 6.74
C ASN A 281 -1.68 -13.73 6.52
N ALA A 282 -1.54 -14.94 5.93
CA ALA A 282 -2.64 -15.88 5.83
C ALA A 282 -3.18 -16.28 7.21
N ARG A 283 -2.29 -16.62 8.13
CA ARG A 283 -2.66 -17.02 9.49
C ARG A 283 -3.19 -15.87 10.33
N LEU A 284 -2.67 -14.65 10.13
CA LEU A 284 -3.20 -13.43 10.75
C LEU A 284 -4.67 -13.18 10.35
N ALA A 285 -5.04 -13.54 9.11
CA ALA A 285 -6.41 -13.39 8.62
C ALA A 285 -7.41 -14.30 9.33
N ASP A 286 -6.97 -15.45 9.88
CA ASP A 286 -7.83 -16.37 10.66
C ASP A 286 -8.35 -15.73 11.95
N PHE A 287 -7.65 -14.74 12.49
CA PHE A 287 -7.95 -13.99 13.70
C PHE A 287 -8.36 -14.88 14.89
N THR A 288 -7.53 -15.88 15.18
CA THR A 288 -7.65 -16.83 16.30
C THR A 288 -6.32 -16.96 17.03
N ALA A 289 -6.35 -17.44 18.29
CA ALA A 289 -5.11 -17.71 19.05
C ALA A 289 -4.17 -18.67 18.30
N ALA A 290 -4.72 -19.76 17.74
CA ALA A 290 -3.92 -20.72 16.95
C ALA A 290 -3.38 -20.12 15.66
N GLY A 291 -4.19 -19.30 14.95
CA GLY A 291 -3.74 -18.58 13.76
C GLY A 291 -2.61 -17.60 14.06
N MET A 292 -2.70 -16.87 15.18
CA MET A 292 -1.64 -15.95 15.61
C MET A 292 -0.35 -16.67 16.02
N ALA A 293 -0.45 -17.81 16.69
CA ALA A 293 0.73 -18.63 17.03
C ALA A 293 1.43 -19.10 15.74
N ALA A 294 0.69 -19.70 14.80
CA ALA A 294 1.22 -20.13 13.51
C ALA A 294 1.79 -18.97 12.67
N ALA A 295 1.19 -17.76 12.77
CA ALA A 295 1.74 -16.57 12.13
C ALA A 295 3.10 -16.19 12.72
N LEU A 296 3.24 -16.22 14.04
CA LEU A 296 4.52 -15.93 14.72
C LEU A 296 5.62 -16.91 14.31
N ASP A 297 5.34 -18.20 14.19
CA ASP A 297 6.31 -19.18 13.71
C ASP A 297 6.84 -18.81 12.33
N HIS A 298 5.96 -18.46 11.39
CA HIS A 298 6.37 -18.02 10.05
C HIS A 298 7.14 -16.69 10.07
N LEU A 299 6.79 -15.75 10.96
CA LEU A 299 7.48 -14.47 11.08
C LEU A 299 8.87 -14.64 11.70
N ASP A 300 9.03 -15.53 12.66
CA ASP A 300 10.32 -15.86 13.25
C ASP A 300 11.23 -16.55 12.21
N GLU A 301 10.69 -17.44 11.37
CA GLU A 301 11.40 -18.00 10.22
C GLU A 301 11.78 -16.92 9.18
N ALA A 302 10.89 -15.95 8.88
CA ALA A 302 11.19 -14.84 7.98
C ALA A 302 12.35 -13.98 8.53
N LEU A 303 12.35 -13.69 9.83
CA LEU A 303 13.39 -12.92 10.49
C LEU A 303 14.70 -13.69 10.67
N ALA A 304 14.66 -15.03 10.72
CA ALA A 304 15.85 -15.87 10.68
C ALA A 304 16.54 -15.82 9.31
N LEU A 305 15.77 -15.73 8.22
CA LEU A 305 16.27 -15.58 6.85
C LEU A 305 16.78 -14.15 6.57
N ASP A 306 16.04 -13.13 7.02
CA ASP A 306 16.43 -11.72 6.91
C ASP A 306 16.05 -10.96 8.19
N PRO A 307 17.01 -10.80 9.13
CA PRO A 307 16.79 -10.09 10.38
C PRO A 307 16.44 -8.60 10.21
N GLY A 308 16.71 -8.02 9.04
CA GLY A 308 16.43 -6.64 8.69
C GLY A 308 15.10 -6.43 7.94
N TYR A 309 14.34 -7.47 7.67
CA TYR A 309 13.13 -7.40 6.87
C TYR A 309 12.00 -6.66 7.60
N ALA A 310 11.90 -5.36 7.34
CA ALA A 310 11.00 -4.46 8.05
C ALA A 310 9.52 -4.89 8.04
N PRO A 311 8.93 -5.40 6.93
CA PRO A 311 7.56 -5.89 6.95
C PRO A 311 7.34 -7.07 7.91
N ALA A 312 8.28 -8.02 8.00
CA ALA A 312 8.18 -9.13 8.94
C ALA A 312 8.36 -8.67 10.40
N MET A 313 9.28 -7.72 10.66
CA MET A 313 9.45 -7.12 11.98
C MET A 313 8.17 -6.43 12.46
N ALA A 314 7.54 -5.61 11.61
CA ALA A 314 6.29 -4.92 11.93
C ALA A 314 5.13 -5.90 12.15
N ALA A 315 5.00 -6.92 11.30
CA ALA A 315 3.99 -7.96 11.42
C ALA A 315 4.16 -8.79 12.70
N ALA A 316 5.40 -9.13 13.09
CA ALA A 316 5.69 -9.84 14.33
C ALA A 316 5.34 -9.00 15.57
N ALA A 317 5.69 -7.71 15.55
CA ALA A 317 5.32 -6.79 16.62
C ALA A 317 3.78 -6.64 16.73
N TYR A 318 3.10 -6.48 15.61
CA TYR A 318 1.64 -6.40 15.52
C TYR A 318 0.97 -7.69 16.03
N CYS A 319 1.45 -8.85 15.62
CA CYS A 319 0.91 -10.13 16.04
C CYS A 319 1.03 -10.33 17.56
N ARG A 320 2.19 -10.02 18.16
CA ARG A 320 2.40 -10.06 19.61
C ARG A 320 1.45 -9.09 20.33
N ALA A 321 1.27 -7.88 19.77
CA ALA A 321 0.34 -6.90 20.33
C ALA A 321 -1.11 -7.37 20.26
N GLN A 322 -1.52 -8.01 19.18
CA GLN A 322 -2.85 -8.61 19.06
C GLN A 322 -3.06 -9.74 20.07
N CYS A 323 -2.07 -10.63 20.23
CA CYS A 323 -2.14 -11.69 21.24
C CYS A 323 -2.32 -11.14 22.65
N HIS A 324 -1.60 -10.07 23.00
CA HIS A 324 -1.76 -9.38 24.28
C HIS A 324 -3.14 -8.74 24.41
N PHE A 325 -3.53 -7.94 23.41
CA PHE A 325 -4.80 -7.22 23.41
C PHE A 325 -6.02 -8.12 23.51
N GLN A 326 -6.00 -9.29 22.84
CA GLN A 326 -7.08 -10.26 22.86
C GLN A 326 -7.00 -11.23 24.07
N GLY A 327 -5.92 -11.21 24.84
CA GLY A 327 -5.72 -12.13 25.96
C GLY A 327 -5.43 -13.57 25.57
N TRP A 328 -4.98 -13.78 24.32
CA TRP A 328 -4.68 -15.13 23.84
C TRP A 328 -3.36 -15.70 24.35
N ILE A 329 -2.37 -14.83 24.58
CA ILE A 329 -1.06 -15.19 25.11
C ILE A 329 -0.67 -14.14 26.14
N ALA A 330 -0.39 -14.59 27.37
CA ALA A 330 0.15 -13.73 28.41
C ALA A 330 1.56 -13.26 27.99
N GLN A 331 1.79 -11.95 28.07
CA GLN A 331 3.07 -11.36 27.72
C GLN A 331 3.64 -10.60 28.92
N GLY A 332 4.83 -11.03 29.36
CA GLY A 332 5.57 -10.35 30.40
C GLY A 332 6.15 -9.01 29.92
N GLU A 333 6.81 -8.30 30.81
CA GLU A 333 7.40 -6.99 30.49
C GLU A 333 8.52 -7.11 29.45
N ALA A 334 9.32 -8.16 29.51
CA ALA A 334 10.43 -8.41 28.57
C ALA A 334 9.92 -8.64 27.14
N GLU A 335 8.85 -9.45 26.98
CA GLU A 335 8.22 -9.73 25.69
C GLU A 335 7.58 -8.47 25.10
N ARG A 336 6.88 -7.68 25.92
CA ARG A 336 6.32 -6.40 25.48
C ARG A 336 7.41 -5.44 25.02
N ALA A 337 8.49 -5.31 25.79
CA ALA A 337 9.62 -4.46 25.41
C ALA A 337 10.28 -4.96 24.11
N ALA A 338 10.40 -6.28 23.91
CA ALA A 338 10.93 -6.86 22.67
C ALA A 338 10.02 -6.55 21.46
N ALA A 339 8.70 -6.63 21.60
CA ALA A 339 7.75 -6.26 20.55
C ALA A 339 7.87 -4.77 20.18
N VAL A 340 8.03 -3.89 21.16
CA VAL A 340 8.23 -2.46 20.94
C VAL A 340 9.56 -2.18 20.21
N ARG A 341 10.65 -2.88 20.57
CA ARG A 341 11.93 -2.75 19.86
C ARG A 341 11.82 -3.20 18.40
N LEU A 342 11.13 -4.32 18.13
CA LEU A 342 10.86 -4.76 16.76
C LEU A 342 10.06 -3.72 15.97
N ALA A 343 9.02 -3.15 16.57
CA ALA A 343 8.21 -2.11 15.95
C ALA A 343 9.04 -0.89 15.53
N TRP A 344 9.88 -0.37 16.44
CA TRP A 344 10.75 0.77 16.12
C TRP A 344 11.82 0.40 15.10
N GLY A 345 12.45 -0.77 15.21
CA GLY A 345 13.42 -1.25 14.22
C GLY A 345 12.82 -1.39 12.81
N ALA A 346 11.55 -1.76 12.70
CA ALA A 346 10.84 -1.78 11.42
C ALA A 346 10.64 -0.37 10.85
N VAL A 347 10.21 0.58 11.69
CA VAL A 347 10.00 1.99 11.29
C VAL A 347 11.29 2.66 10.82
N GLU A 348 12.41 2.37 11.48
CA GLU A 348 13.73 2.90 11.09
C GLU A 348 14.16 2.41 9.69
N ARG A 349 13.85 1.15 9.35
CA ARG A 349 14.23 0.55 8.06
C ARG A 349 13.30 0.89 6.92
N ALA A 350 12.01 1.07 7.21
CA ALA A 350 11.00 1.38 6.19
C ALA A 350 10.08 2.53 6.63
N PRO A 351 10.62 3.76 6.79
CA PRO A 351 9.87 4.91 7.32
C PRO A 351 8.78 5.43 6.39
N GLY A 352 8.78 5.02 5.12
CA GLY A 352 7.80 5.35 4.09
C GLY A 352 6.81 4.23 3.75
N ASP A 353 6.83 3.11 4.48
CA ASP A 353 5.90 2.01 4.26
C ASP A 353 4.67 2.14 5.17
N ALA A 354 3.50 2.37 4.57
CA ALA A 354 2.26 2.58 5.32
C ALA A 354 1.87 1.37 6.17
N GLN A 355 2.11 0.15 5.69
CA GLN A 355 1.79 -1.08 6.42
C GLN A 355 2.71 -1.25 7.62
N VAL A 356 4.01 -1.04 7.44
CA VAL A 356 4.99 -1.06 8.54
C VAL A 356 4.62 -0.03 9.59
N LEU A 357 4.29 1.19 9.18
CA LEU A 357 3.96 2.28 10.08
C LEU A 357 2.73 1.98 10.95
N PHE A 358 1.60 1.53 10.38
CA PHE A 358 0.39 1.28 11.18
C PHE A 358 0.51 0.02 12.05
N MET A 359 1.20 -1.02 11.58
CA MET A 359 1.44 -2.22 12.38
C MET A 359 2.32 -1.92 13.59
N ALA A 360 3.40 -1.17 13.37
CA ALA A 360 4.27 -0.71 14.44
C ALA A 360 3.52 0.22 15.42
N ALA A 361 2.69 1.13 14.90
CA ALA A 361 1.86 2.02 15.71
C ALA A 361 0.94 1.23 16.64
N PHE A 362 0.25 0.22 16.13
CA PHE A 362 -0.61 -0.63 16.95
C PHE A 362 0.17 -1.39 18.02
N ALA A 363 1.35 -1.91 17.69
CA ALA A 363 2.21 -2.60 18.65
C ALA A 363 2.69 -1.65 19.76
N VAL A 364 3.20 -0.47 19.40
CA VAL A 364 3.67 0.52 20.38
C VAL A 364 2.54 1.01 21.27
N TRP A 365 1.33 1.24 20.72
CA TRP A 365 0.16 1.68 21.49
C TRP A 365 -0.23 0.68 22.59
N ASN A 366 -0.29 -0.61 22.26
CA ASN A 366 -0.75 -1.64 23.19
C ASN A 366 0.34 -2.16 24.13
N MET A 367 1.62 -2.02 23.75
CA MET A 367 2.74 -2.61 24.47
C MET A 367 3.57 -1.60 25.28
N SER A 368 3.36 -0.29 25.09
CA SER A 368 4.16 0.75 25.74
C SER A 368 3.27 1.89 26.25
N GLU A 369 3.29 2.14 27.54
CA GLU A 369 2.56 3.27 28.11
C GLU A 369 3.15 4.62 27.67
N THR A 370 4.48 4.74 27.66
CA THR A 370 5.19 5.97 27.30
C THR A 370 5.25 6.22 25.79
N GLY A 371 4.91 5.22 24.98
CA GLY A 371 4.97 5.28 23.53
C GLY A 371 3.69 5.74 22.83
N ARG A 372 2.59 5.97 23.55
CA ARG A 372 1.25 6.20 22.97
C ARG A 372 1.15 7.42 22.06
N ASP A 373 1.75 8.54 22.42
CA ASP A 373 1.75 9.73 21.55
C ASP A 373 2.50 9.47 20.24
N ARG A 374 3.66 8.82 20.33
CA ARG A 374 4.42 8.43 19.14
C ARG A 374 3.65 7.41 18.26
N ALA A 375 2.88 6.50 18.86
CA ALA A 375 2.04 5.58 18.12
C ALA A 375 0.97 6.32 17.30
N ARG A 376 0.36 7.36 17.87
CA ARG A 376 -0.58 8.23 17.14
C ARG A 376 0.07 8.93 15.96
N ASP A 377 1.28 9.47 16.16
CA ASP A 377 2.04 10.10 15.08
C ASP A 377 2.35 9.10 13.95
N LEU A 378 2.70 7.84 14.29
CA LEU A 378 2.92 6.79 13.31
C LEU A 378 1.65 6.47 12.50
N PHE A 379 0.46 6.43 13.13
CA PHE A 379 -0.80 6.29 12.38
C PHE A 379 -1.05 7.48 11.46
N GLY A 380 -0.79 8.70 11.91
CA GLY A 380 -0.87 9.90 11.08
C GLY A 380 0.04 9.79 9.85
N ARG A 381 1.29 9.37 10.04
CA ARG A 381 2.24 9.15 8.94
C ARG A 381 1.78 8.03 8.00
N ALA A 382 1.27 6.91 8.53
CA ALA A 382 0.76 5.82 7.71
C ALA A 382 -0.37 6.29 6.77
N LEU A 383 -1.29 7.10 7.29
CA LEU A 383 -2.40 7.66 6.52
C LEU A 383 -1.98 8.78 5.56
N LEU A 384 -0.85 9.48 5.81
CA LEU A 384 -0.26 10.38 4.82
C LEU A 384 0.33 9.60 3.62
N VAL A 385 0.97 8.46 3.88
CA VAL A 385 1.53 7.59 2.83
C VAL A 385 0.43 6.89 2.05
N ASN A 386 -0.51 6.23 2.75
CA ASN A 386 -1.66 5.56 2.13
C ASN A 386 -2.98 5.99 2.79
N PRO A 387 -3.64 7.06 2.32
CA PRO A 387 -4.90 7.55 2.88
C PRO A 387 -6.10 6.62 2.62
N ASN A 388 -5.92 5.58 1.81
CA ASN A 388 -6.95 4.64 1.40
C ASN A 388 -6.84 3.26 2.09
N SER A 389 -5.91 3.11 3.04
CA SER A 389 -5.80 1.90 3.83
C SER A 389 -6.96 1.79 4.83
N ALA A 390 -7.95 0.95 4.50
CA ALA A 390 -9.12 0.75 5.34
C ALA A 390 -8.75 0.21 6.74
N LEU A 391 -7.73 -0.66 6.84
CA LEU A 391 -7.26 -1.18 8.12
C LEU A 391 -6.55 -0.11 8.96
N ALA A 392 -5.67 0.69 8.34
CA ALA A 392 -5.01 1.79 9.05
C ALA A 392 -6.02 2.82 9.58
N LEU A 393 -7.03 3.20 8.77
CA LEU A 393 -8.13 4.06 9.19
C LEU A 393 -8.91 3.46 10.36
N THR A 394 -9.21 2.15 10.33
CA THR A 394 -9.95 1.47 11.39
C THR A 394 -9.17 1.46 12.71
N LEU A 395 -7.89 1.11 12.67
CA LEU A 395 -7.04 1.07 13.86
C LEU A 395 -6.73 2.47 14.40
N ALA A 396 -6.51 3.46 13.54
CA ALA A 396 -6.40 4.87 13.95
C ALA A 396 -7.70 5.35 14.60
N GLY A 397 -8.86 5.03 14.02
CA GLY A 397 -10.17 5.35 14.57
C GLY A 397 -10.42 4.73 15.93
N TRP A 398 -9.97 3.47 16.14
CA TRP A 398 -9.94 2.85 17.47
C TRP A 398 -9.17 3.72 18.47
N ILE A 399 -7.94 4.12 18.13
CA ILE A 399 -7.08 4.88 19.04
C ILE A 399 -7.65 6.28 19.33
N GLU A 400 -8.19 6.96 18.33
CA GLU A 400 -8.86 8.24 18.53
C GLU A 400 -10.05 8.11 19.49
N THR A 401 -10.85 7.04 19.35
CA THR A 401 -11.96 6.73 20.27
C THR A 401 -11.46 6.49 21.70
N MET A 402 -10.40 5.70 21.87
CA MET A 402 -9.81 5.43 23.20
C MET A 402 -9.24 6.67 23.85
N CYS A 403 -8.80 7.66 23.06
CA CYS A 403 -8.36 8.97 23.51
C CYS A 403 -9.52 9.97 23.79
N GLY A 404 -10.77 9.52 23.77
CA GLY A 404 -11.95 10.37 24.02
C GLY A 404 -12.39 11.21 22.82
N ARG A 405 -11.84 10.98 21.64
CA ARG A 405 -12.22 11.66 20.40
C ARG A 405 -13.07 10.75 19.52
N ALA A 406 -14.21 10.28 20.09
CA ALA A 406 -15.08 9.31 19.46
C ALA A 406 -15.63 9.77 18.10
N GLU A 407 -15.93 11.05 17.94
CA GLU A 407 -16.39 11.63 16.67
C GLU A 407 -15.31 11.49 15.57
N ALA A 408 -14.06 11.87 15.86
CA ALA A 408 -12.95 11.72 14.93
C ALA A 408 -12.68 10.24 14.60
N GLY A 409 -12.70 9.36 15.62
CA GLY A 409 -12.57 7.92 15.45
C GLY A 409 -13.65 7.35 14.54
N ARG A 410 -14.91 7.72 14.78
CA ARG A 410 -16.06 7.32 13.96
C ARG A 410 -15.91 7.77 12.52
N ALA A 411 -15.54 9.04 12.26
CA ALA A 411 -15.35 9.56 10.91
C ALA A 411 -14.29 8.77 10.11
N MET A 412 -13.19 8.37 10.76
CA MET A 412 -12.16 7.53 10.14
C MET A 412 -12.72 6.14 9.76
N VAL A 413 -13.50 5.51 10.64
CA VAL A 413 -14.08 4.19 10.35
C VAL A 413 -15.20 4.27 9.32
N GLU A 414 -16.01 5.32 9.33
CA GLU A 414 -17.00 5.59 8.28
C GLU A 414 -16.33 5.72 6.90
N ARG A 415 -15.18 6.42 6.83
CA ARG A 415 -14.37 6.48 5.63
C ARG A 415 -13.85 5.10 5.22
N ALA A 416 -13.36 4.29 6.16
CA ALA A 416 -12.92 2.92 5.87
C ALA A 416 -14.05 2.06 5.28
N LEU A 417 -15.26 2.13 5.84
CA LEU A 417 -16.45 1.45 5.34
C LEU A 417 -16.89 1.93 3.95
N GLN A 418 -16.71 3.24 3.66
CA GLN A 418 -16.99 3.81 2.33
C GLN A 418 -15.97 3.36 1.29
N LEU A 419 -14.69 3.27 1.68
CA LEU A 419 -13.61 2.80 0.80
C LEU A 419 -13.79 1.33 0.42
N ASN A 420 -14.11 0.46 1.37
CA ASN A 420 -14.29 -0.96 1.13
C ASN A 420 -15.54 -1.51 1.87
N PRO A 421 -16.75 -1.34 1.34
CA PRO A 421 -18.00 -1.80 1.99
C PRO A 421 -18.08 -3.32 2.17
N ARG A 422 -17.28 -4.08 1.41
CA ARG A 422 -17.21 -5.55 1.44
C ARG A 422 -15.90 -6.07 1.99
N ASP A 423 -15.21 -5.28 2.82
CA ASP A 423 -13.97 -5.75 3.47
C ASP A 423 -14.24 -7.04 4.26
N PRO A 424 -13.45 -8.10 4.07
CA PRO A 424 -13.56 -9.31 4.87
C PRO A 424 -13.43 -9.07 6.38
N ARG A 425 -12.82 -7.94 6.78
CA ARG A 425 -12.65 -7.49 8.16
C ARG A 425 -13.70 -6.46 8.59
N GLY A 426 -14.84 -6.37 7.90
CA GLY A 426 -15.94 -5.45 8.23
C GLY A 426 -16.45 -5.58 9.66
N TRP A 427 -16.30 -6.76 10.29
CA TRP A 427 -16.58 -7.00 11.70
C TRP A 427 -15.68 -6.16 12.62
N LEU A 428 -14.40 -5.95 12.28
CA LEU A 428 -13.49 -5.09 13.06
C LEU A 428 -13.95 -3.63 13.01
N MET A 429 -14.27 -3.13 11.81
CA MET A 429 -14.82 -1.77 11.63
C MET A 429 -16.10 -1.58 12.44
N SER A 430 -17.02 -2.55 12.37
CA SER A 430 -18.28 -2.53 13.13
C SER A 430 -18.02 -2.54 14.64
N GLY A 431 -17.02 -3.29 15.12
CA GLY A 431 -16.65 -3.31 16.53
C GLY A 431 -16.09 -1.96 17.01
N VAL A 432 -15.26 -1.30 16.22
CA VAL A 432 -14.77 0.06 16.55
C VAL A 432 -15.94 1.05 16.62
N MET A 433 -16.88 0.98 15.68
CA MET A 433 -18.10 1.81 15.71
C MET A 433 -18.95 1.55 16.95
N ALA A 434 -19.04 0.29 17.43
CA ALA A 434 -19.75 -0.04 18.67
C ALA A 434 -19.07 0.61 19.88
N VAL A 435 -17.73 0.55 19.96
CA VAL A 435 -16.97 1.18 21.05
C VAL A 435 -17.08 2.71 21.02
N ALA A 436 -17.05 3.32 19.83
CA ALA A 436 -17.27 4.76 19.67
C ALA A 436 -18.66 5.17 20.19
N ALA A 437 -19.71 4.41 19.85
CA ALA A 437 -21.06 4.66 20.35
C ALA A 437 -21.18 4.45 21.88
N VAL A 438 -20.48 3.47 22.46
CA VAL A 438 -20.38 3.32 23.93
C VAL A 438 -19.70 4.54 24.55
N SER A 439 -18.64 5.06 23.95
CA SER A 439 -17.95 6.26 24.42
C SER A 439 -18.87 7.50 24.44
N GLU A 440 -19.73 7.61 23.43
CA GLU A 440 -20.74 8.68 23.29
C GLU A 440 -22.00 8.42 24.14
N ALA A 441 -22.10 7.29 24.86
CA ALA A 441 -23.28 6.81 25.56
C ALA A 441 -24.52 6.62 24.65
N ASP A 442 -24.35 6.45 23.35
CA ASP A 442 -25.41 6.08 22.40
C ASP A 442 -25.54 4.54 22.37
N TYR A 443 -26.14 4.00 23.44
CA TYR A 443 -26.25 2.55 23.62
C TYR A 443 -27.10 1.84 22.57
N PRO A 444 -28.22 2.40 22.05
CA PRO A 444 -28.94 1.78 20.94
C PRO A 444 -28.10 1.63 19.68
N LYS A 445 -27.25 2.62 19.39
CA LYS A 445 -26.32 2.58 18.26
C LYS A 445 -25.18 1.58 18.52
N ALA A 446 -24.67 1.52 19.74
CA ALA A 446 -23.67 0.56 20.15
C ALA A 446 -24.12 -0.89 19.94
N ILE A 447 -25.36 -1.23 20.34
CA ILE A 447 -25.96 -2.54 20.13
C ILE A 447 -26.01 -2.89 18.64
N ARG A 448 -26.56 -2.02 17.80
CA ARG A 448 -26.66 -2.28 16.36
C ARG A 448 -25.30 -2.57 15.71
N TRP A 449 -24.27 -1.82 16.09
CA TRP A 449 -22.92 -2.04 15.55
C TRP A 449 -22.26 -3.29 16.12
N ALA A 450 -22.45 -3.59 17.40
CA ALA A 450 -21.93 -4.82 18.01
C ALA A 450 -22.58 -6.07 17.41
N GLU A 451 -23.91 -6.09 17.24
CA GLU A 451 -24.63 -7.19 16.59
C GLU A 451 -24.18 -7.39 15.14
N ARG A 452 -23.96 -6.29 14.40
CA ARG A 452 -23.41 -6.35 13.04
C ARG A 452 -22.00 -6.96 13.01
N ALA A 453 -21.16 -6.65 13.98
CA ALA A 453 -19.83 -7.26 14.10
C ALA A 453 -19.93 -8.76 14.41
N LEU A 454 -20.78 -9.14 15.36
CA LEU A 454 -20.99 -10.53 15.80
C LEU A 454 -21.66 -11.40 14.73
N ALA A 455 -22.49 -10.83 13.85
CA ALA A 455 -23.04 -11.52 12.69
C ALA A 455 -21.96 -12.01 11.70
N GLN A 456 -20.83 -11.31 11.63
CA GLN A 456 -19.70 -11.68 10.76
C GLN A 456 -18.63 -12.48 11.52
N ASN A 457 -18.38 -12.15 12.79
CA ASN A 457 -17.43 -12.85 13.65
C ASN A 457 -18.02 -13.03 15.06
N ARG A 458 -18.63 -14.18 15.31
CA ARG A 458 -19.31 -14.51 16.59
C ARG A 458 -18.37 -14.51 17.79
N ARG A 459 -17.06 -14.72 17.58
CA ARG A 459 -16.05 -14.77 18.65
C ARG A 459 -15.30 -13.46 18.83
N PHE A 460 -15.89 -12.33 18.43
CA PHE A 460 -15.23 -11.03 18.56
C PHE A 460 -15.48 -10.39 19.93
N ALA A 461 -14.57 -10.63 20.85
CA ALA A 461 -14.66 -10.19 22.25
C ALA A 461 -14.89 -8.68 22.42
N VAL A 462 -14.33 -7.83 21.55
CA VAL A 462 -14.54 -6.36 21.59
C VAL A 462 -16.03 -6.02 21.43
N ALA A 463 -16.72 -6.68 20.49
CA ALA A 463 -18.14 -6.45 20.25
C ALA A 463 -19.00 -6.97 21.42
N LEU A 464 -18.67 -8.13 22.00
CA LEU A 464 -19.38 -8.67 23.17
C LEU A 464 -19.24 -7.75 24.39
N ARG A 465 -18.03 -7.20 24.63
CA ARG A 465 -17.83 -6.23 25.70
C ARG A 465 -18.64 -4.95 25.48
N ALA A 466 -18.65 -4.42 24.26
CA ALA A 466 -19.45 -3.23 23.92
C ALA A 466 -20.97 -3.51 24.08
N LEU A 467 -21.42 -4.70 23.68
CA LEU A 467 -22.79 -5.14 23.80
C LEU A 467 -23.23 -5.23 25.28
N ALA A 468 -22.40 -5.84 26.14
CA ALA A 468 -22.65 -5.92 27.56
C ALA A 468 -22.79 -4.54 28.20
N VAL A 469 -21.85 -3.63 27.92
CA VAL A 469 -21.89 -2.24 28.42
C VAL A 469 -23.15 -1.51 27.95
N ALA A 470 -23.51 -1.66 26.68
CA ALA A 470 -24.68 -1.00 26.13
C ALA A 470 -25.99 -1.51 26.73
N HIS A 471 -26.12 -2.82 26.99
CA HIS A 471 -27.29 -3.38 27.65
C HIS A 471 -27.40 -2.95 29.12
N VAL A 472 -26.27 -2.84 29.85
CA VAL A 472 -26.29 -2.26 31.21
C VAL A 472 -26.78 -0.82 31.17
N GLY A 473 -26.26 -0.02 30.23
CA GLY A 473 -26.65 1.38 30.05
C GLY A 473 -28.13 1.59 29.71
N LEU A 474 -28.80 0.58 29.15
CA LEU A 474 -30.24 0.57 28.86
C LEU A 474 -31.08 -0.10 29.93
N GLY A 475 -30.50 -0.52 31.06
CA GLY A 475 -31.22 -1.22 32.12
C GLY A 475 -31.70 -2.62 31.73
N GLN A 476 -30.97 -3.35 30.90
CA GLN A 476 -31.27 -4.68 30.38
C GLN A 476 -30.29 -5.73 30.95
N PRO A 477 -30.31 -6.02 32.26
CA PRO A 477 -29.29 -6.83 32.94
C PRO A 477 -29.20 -8.28 32.41
N GLU A 478 -30.30 -8.87 31.99
CA GLU A 478 -30.32 -10.25 31.49
C GLU A 478 -29.53 -10.36 30.17
N ARG A 479 -29.74 -9.40 29.24
CA ARG A 479 -29.00 -9.36 27.99
C ARG A 479 -27.51 -9.05 28.19
N ALA A 480 -27.22 -8.22 29.19
CA ALA A 480 -25.84 -7.93 29.56
C ALA A 480 -25.11 -9.19 30.07
N ARG A 481 -25.79 -9.98 30.96
CA ARG A 481 -25.25 -11.25 31.47
C ARG A 481 -25.07 -12.28 30.36
N GLN A 482 -25.99 -12.34 29.39
CA GLN A 482 -25.84 -13.22 28.24
C GLN A 482 -24.58 -12.84 27.43
N ALA A 483 -24.36 -11.56 27.15
CA ALA A 483 -23.18 -11.11 26.43
C ALA A 483 -21.86 -11.42 27.18
N VAL A 484 -21.87 -11.32 28.53
CA VAL A 484 -20.71 -11.71 29.35
C VAL A 484 -20.53 -13.23 29.38
N ALA A 485 -21.59 -14.02 29.39
CA ALA A 485 -21.50 -15.48 29.32
C ALA A 485 -20.85 -15.92 27.99
N GLU A 486 -21.27 -15.36 26.85
CA GLU A 486 -20.67 -15.61 25.55
C GLU A 486 -19.19 -15.13 25.51
N LEU A 487 -18.85 -14.02 26.18
CA LEU A 487 -17.48 -13.54 26.31
C LEU A 487 -16.62 -14.53 27.11
N LEU A 488 -17.11 -15.11 28.19
CA LEU A 488 -16.40 -16.10 29.00
C LEU A 488 -16.21 -17.45 28.29
N GLU A 489 -17.03 -17.78 27.29
CA GLU A 489 -16.75 -18.93 26.40
C GLU A 489 -15.50 -18.71 25.53
N ILE A 490 -15.15 -17.44 25.29
CA ILE A 490 -13.97 -17.06 24.48
C ILE A 490 -12.75 -16.86 25.36
N GLU A 491 -12.93 -16.19 26.51
CA GLU A 491 -11.92 -15.83 27.49
C GLU A 491 -12.34 -16.34 28.91
N PRO A 492 -12.19 -17.64 29.21
CA PRO A 492 -12.74 -18.23 30.46
C PRO A 492 -12.16 -17.64 31.75
N GLU A 493 -10.90 -17.14 31.70
CA GLU A 493 -10.21 -16.57 32.85
C GLU A 493 -10.30 -15.04 32.92
N LEU A 494 -11.14 -14.44 32.09
CA LEU A 494 -11.25 -12.98 32.05
C LEU A 494 -11.83 -12.44 33.34
N THR A 495 -11.17 -11.43 33.90
CA THR A 495 -11.64 -10.66 35.06
C THR A 495 -11.71 -9.18 34.71
N VAL A 496 -12.43 -8.38 35.49
CA VAL A 496 -12.47 -6.91 35.28
C VAL A 496 -11.07 -6.30 35.43
N SER A 497 -10.31 -6.72 36.45
CA SER A 497 -8.95 -6.24 36.68
C SER A 497 -8.02 -6.66 35.55
N GLY A 498 -8.10 -7.90 35.08
CA GLY A 498 -7.32 -8.42 33.94
C GLY A 498 -7.63 -7.68 32.63
N PHE A 499 -8.91 -7.36 32.38
CA PHE A 499 -9.32 -6.56 31.25
C PHE A 499 -8.72 -5.15 31.28
N LEU A 500 -8.82 -4.45 32.42
CA LEU A 500 -8.27 -3.09 32.56
C LEU A 500 -6.75 -3.04 32.47
N ALA A 501 -6.05 -4.07 32.98
CA ALA A 501 -4.60 -4.16 32.89
C ALA A 501 -4.09 -4.33 31.45
N ARG A 502 -4.93 -4.93 30.60
CA ARG A 502 -4.56 -5.30 29.22
C ARG A 502 -4.93 -4.25 28.19
N ILE A 503 -6.05 -3.57 28.36
CA ILE A 503 -6.56 -2.58 27.41
C ILE A 503 -6.15 -1.18 27.86
N PRO A 504 -5.43 -0.40 27.00
CA PRO A 504 -5.11 0.98 27.34
C PRO A 504 -6.37 1.87 27.31
N PHE A 505 -6.68 2.46 28.46
CA PHE A 505 -7.73 3.46 28.59
C PHE A 505 -7.12 4.81 28.99
N PRO A 506 -6.61 5.64 28.05
CA PRO A 506 -6.11 6.96 28.37
C PRO A 506 -7.15 7.87 29.03
N VAL A 507 -8.42 7.67 28.69
CA VAL A 507 -9.57 8.33 29.33
C VAL A 507 -10.12 7.42 30.41
N ALA A 508 -9.78 7.71 31.66
CA ALA A 508 -10.16 6.90 32.82
C ALA A 508 -11.69 6.67 32.92
N ALA A 509 -12.50 7.67 32.59
CA ALA A 509 -13.97 7.55 32.63
C ALA A 509 -14.51 6.48 31.67
N LEU A 510 -13.87 6.24 30.52
CA LEU A 510 -14.27 5.19 29.61
C LEU A 510 -13.93 3.79 30.20
N GLY A 511 -12.71 3.65 30.72
CA GLY A 511 -12.27 2.43 31.41
C GLY A 511 -13.17 2.07 32.59
N GLN A 512 -13.50 3.06 33.42
CA GLN A 512 -14.40 2.90 34.56
C GLN A 512 -15.81 2.47 34.11
N ARG A 513 -16.36 3.07 33.05
CA ARG A 513 -17.66 2.67 32.48
C ARG A 513 -17.67 1.20 32.07
N TYR A 514 -16.62 0.73 31.41
CA TYR A 514 -16.47 -0.68 31.04
C TYR A 514 -16.38 -1.58 32.29
N ALA A 515 -15.54 -1.20 33.25
CA ALA A 515 -15.35 -1.98 34.47
C ALA A 515 -16.64 -2.16 35.26
N GLU A 516 -17.37 -1.07 35.54
CA GLU A 516 -18.63 -1.07 36.28
C GLU A 516 -19.70 -1.89 35.55
N ALA A 517 -19.84 -1.67 34.23
CA ALA A 517 -20.87 -2.37 33.47
C ALA A 517 -20.58 -3.87 33.34
N LEU A 518 -19.31 -4.26 33.10
CA LEU A 518 -18.93 -5.68 33.02
C LEU A 518 -19.09 -6.38 34.36
N ALA A 519 -18.74 -5.73 35.49
CA ALA A 519 -18.99 -6.27 36.83
C ALA A 519 -20.49 -6.45 37.09
N LEU A 520 -21.33 -5.45 36.76
CA LEU A 520 -22.79 -5.54 36.87
C LEU A 520 -23.39 -6.65 35.99
N ALA A 521 -22.77 -6.93 34.87
CA ALA A 521 -23.15 -8.02 33.98
C ALA A 521 -22.61 -9.40 34.39
N GLY A 522 -21.88 -9.48 35.52
CA GLY A 522 -21.45 -10.76 36.11
C GLY A 522 -20.02 -11.19 35.73
N LEU A 523 -19.19 -10.28 35.15
CA LEU A 523 -17.77 -10.58 34.96
C LEU A 523 -17.07 -10.60 36.34
N PRO A 524 -16.24 -11.62 36.66
CA PRO A 524 -15.46 -11.66 37.90
C PRO A 524 -14.54 -10.44 38.08
N ALA A 525 -14.26 -10.07 39.34
CA ALA A 525 -13.49 -8.89 39.73
C ALA A 525 -12.02 -8.93 39.26
#